data_6ba4e0cce349ef364c6571bbb1a5c6d0
#
_entry.id   6ba4e0cce349ef364c6571bbb1a5c6d0
#
_cell.length_a   1.000
_cell.length_b   1.000
_cell.length_c   1.000
_cell.angle_alpha   90.00
_cell.angle_beta   90.00
_cell.angle_gamma   90.00
#
_symmetry.space_group_name_H-M   'P 1'
#
loop_
_entity.id
_entity.type
_entity.pdbx_description
1 polymer ?
#
loop_
_entity_poly.entity_id
_entity_poly.type
_entity_poly.pdbx_seq_one_letter_code
_entity_poly.pdbx_strand_id
1 'polypeptide(L)'
;QNGGTASNGTYTLSGDNAYMLMSRLGYHNKISFTVTTSNEKDKFGISLARGTKTDAEGNATFKKYYTMVVNPESDTRRKVNFEEEGDGGKGFIEGIDGYNFARPSDNVYNITIYTDNSICVMYINDAVCYTNRIYGIQKNCWSINNYGGNITVSNLKISQY
;
A
#
# COMPACT_ATOMS: atom_id res chain seq x y z
N GLN A 1 14.08 -3.09 0.38
CA GLN A 1 13.79 -1.85 1.10
C GLN A 1 14.55 -0.70 0.47
N ASN A 2 13.86 0.39 0.17
CA ASN A 2 14.43 1.58 -0.43
C ASN A 2 14.02 2.80 0.42
N GLY A 3 15.02 3.60 0.86
CA GLY A 3 14.77 4.81 1.65
C GLY A 3 14.24 4.55 3.06
N GLY A 4 14.63 3.46 3.72
CA GLY A 4 14.09 3.14 5.02
C GLY A 4 15.05 2.44 5.98
N THR A 5 14.67 2.45 7.24
CA THR A 5 15.38 1.79 8.35
C THR A 5 14.43 0.87 9.12
N ALA A 6 14.98 -0.13 9.78
CA ALA A 6 14.22 -1.06 10.62
C ALA A 6 14.87 -1.17 11.99
N SER A 7 14.07 -1.17 13.05
CA SER A 7 14.50 -1.35 14.42
C SER A 7 13.36 -1.93 15.26
N ASN A 8 13.61 -3.05 15.94
CA ASN A 8 12.66 -3.68 16.89
C ASN A 8 11.24 -3.89 16.32
N GLY A 9 11.12 -4.36 15.05
CA GLY A 9 9.83 -4.56 14.42
C GLY A 9 9.12 -3.28 13.96
N THR A 10 9.81 -2.15 14.00
CA THR A 10 9.35 -0.86 13.49
C THR A 10 10.17 -0.49 12.27
N TYR A 11 9.49 -0.10 11.20
CA TYR A 11 10.09 0.27 9.92
C TYR A 11 9.78 1.72 9.62
N THR A 12 10.80 2.52 9.34
CA THR A 12 10.64 3.93 8.95
C THR A 12 10.98 4.08 7.48
N LEU A 13 10.07 4.66 6.71
CA LEU A 13 10.24 4.99 5.30
C LEU A 13 10.27 6.51 5.16
N SER A 14 11.34 7.01 4.54
CA SER A 14 11.59 8.44 4.38
C SER A 14 11.93 8.79 2.95
N GLY A 15 11.47 9.95 2.50
CA GLY A 15 11.75 10.49 1.17
C GLY A 15 10.83 9.98 0.09
N ASP A 16 11.01 10.55 -1.09
CA ASP A 16 10.17 10.30 -2.24
C ASP A 16 10.26 8.85 -2.70
N ASN A 17 9.09 8.22 -2.86
CA ASN A 17 8.97 6.86 -3.40
C ASN A 17 9.73 5.78 -2.61
N ALA A 18 9.99 5.99 -1.33
CA ALA A 18 10.51 4.94 -0.47
C ALA A 18 9.48 3.82 -0.29
N TYR A 19 9.93 2.59 -0.27
CA TYR A 19 9.04 1.45 -0.10
C TYR A 19 9.71 0.28 0.65
N MET A 20 8.88 -0.53 1.24
CA MET A 20 9.24 -1.78 1.88
C MET A 20 8.62 -2.92 1.05
N LEU A 21 9.48 -3.65 0.32
CA LEU A 21 9.05 -4.76 -0.51
C LEU A 21 9.03 -6.05 0.30
N MET A 22 7.96 -6.78 0.22
CA MET A 22 7.75 -8.02 0.95
C MET A 22 7.51 -9.20 0.02
N SER A 23 7.77 -10.39 0.54
CA SER A 23 7.61 -11.65 -0.18
C SER A 23 6.18 -11.90 -0.64
N ARG A 24 6.01 -12.86 -1.52
CA ARG A 24 4.69 -13.27 -2.02
C ARG A 24 3.75 -13.67 -0.90
N LEU A 25 2.51 -13.35 -1.10
CA LEU A 25 1.39 -13.82 -0.28
C LEU A 25 0.90 -15.18 -0.76
N GLY A 26 0.18 -15.89 0.10
CA GLY A 26 -0.59 -17.07 -0.31
C GLY A 26 -1.89 -16.70 -1.01
N TYR A 27 -2.79 -17.67 -1.15
CA TYR A 27 -4.10 -17.45 -1.77
C TYR A 27 -5.09 -16.74 -0.85
N HIS A 28 -5.00 -16.98 0.45
CA HIS A 28 -5.89 -16.42 1.48
C HIS A 28 -5.03 -15.83 2.58
N ASN A 29 -5.08 -14.52 2.75
CA ASN A 29 -4.22 -13.83 3.71
C ASN A 29 -4.99 -12.82 4.54
N LYS A 30 -4.54 -12.68 5.76
CA LYS A 30 -4.83 -11.52 6.61
C LYS A 30 -3.53 -10.80 6.89
N ILE A 31 -3.47 -9.53 6.56
CA ILE A 31 -2.34 -8.65 6.81
C ILE A 31 -2.83 -7.54 7.74
N SER A 32 -2.11 -7.27 8.80
CA SER A 32 -2.42 -6.15 9.68
C SER A 32 -1.16 -5.40 10.06
N PHE A 33 -1.23 -4.10 10.15
CA PHE A 33 -0.15 -3.22 10.57
C PHE A 33 -0.67 -1.83 10.93
N THR A 34 0.18 -1.05 11.56
CA THR A 34 -0.09 0.35 11.88
C THR A 34 0.85 1.23 11.09
N VAL A 35 0.31 2.26 10.44
CA VAL A 35 1.06 3.34 9.82
C VAL A 35 0.89 4.60 10.66
N THR A 36 2.00 5.19 11.06
CA THR A 36 2.01 6.51 11.71
C THR A 36 2.73 7.48 10.78
N THR A 37 2.07 8.56 10.41
CA THR A 37 2.64 9.59 9.55
C THR A 37 3.29 10.69 10.38
N SER A 38 4.38 11.28 9.88
CA SER A 38 5.09 12.36 10.59
C SER A 38 4.33 13.68 10.57
N ASN A 39 3.49 13.89 9.56
CA ASN A 39 2.54 14.98 9.55
C ASN A 39 1.22 14.56 8.89
N GLU A 40 0.21 15.37 9.10
CA GLU A 40 -1.18 15.11 8.73
C GLU A 40 -1.44 14.95 7.23
N LYS A 41 -0.51 15.39 6.40
CA LYS A 41 -0.63 15.37 4.94
C LYS A 41 0.13 14.23 4.28
N ASP A 42 0.91 13.48 5.03
CA ASP A 42 1.73 12.43 4.49
C ASP A 42 0.88 11.33 3.83
N LYS A 43 1.21 11.04 2.60
CA LYS A 43 0.54 10.06 1.74
C LYS A 43 1.29 8.74 1.77
N PHE A 44 0.56 7.64 1.85
CA PHE A 44 1.13 6.29 1.77
C PHE A 44 0.25 5.37 0.93
N GLY A 45 0.78 4.20 0.60
CA GLY A 45 0.01 3.23 -0.17
C GLY A 45 0.41 1.79 0.11
N ILE A 46 -0.46 0.87 -0.25
CA ILE A 46 -0.23 -0.56 -0.20
C ILE A 46 -0.37 -1.11 -1.62
N SER A 47 0.73 -1.65 -2.15
CA SER A 47 0.76 -2.22 -3.49
C SER A 47 0.69 -3.74 -3.44
N LEU A 48 -0.20 -4.30 -4.22
CA LEU A 48 -0.37 -5.75 -4.39
C LEU A 48 -0.04 -6.15 -5.83
N ALA A 49 0.29 -7.41 -6.02
CA ALA A 49 0.68 -7.97 -7.31
C ALA A 49 1.92 -7.25 -7.92
N ARG A 50 2.85 -6.81 -7.09
CA ARG A 50 4.03 -6.04 -7.48
C ARG A 50 5.12 -6.97 -8.06
N GLY A 51 4.93 -7.36 -9.32
CA GLY A 51 5.87 -8.23 -10.04
C GLY A 51 7.12 -7.51 -10.48
N THR A 52 8.27 -8.16 -10.32
CA THR A 52 9.56 -7.65 -10.79
C THR A 52 9.82 -8.04 -12.25
N LYS A 53 10.59 -7.23 -12.94
CA LYS A 53 11.17 -7.54 -14.25
C LYS A 53 12.54 -6.90 -14.37
N THR A 54 13.28 -7.30 -15.38
CA THR A 54 14.57 -6.69 -15.73
C THR A 54 14.36 -5.87 -17.00
N ASP A 55 14.85 -4.63 -17.01
CA ASP A 55 14.83 -3.78 -18.20
C ASP A 55 15.94 -4.17 -19.21
N ALA A 56 16.01 -3.47 -20.35
CA ALA A 56 16.98 -3.75 -21.39
C ALA A 56 18.44 -3.52 -20.95
N GLU A 57 18.64 -2.66 -19.97
CA GLU A 57 19.92 -2.31 -19.38
C GLU A 57 20.34 -3.25 -18.24
N GLY A 58 19.47 -4.21 -17.86
CA GLY A 58 19.72 -5.18 -16.80
C GLY A 58 19.32 -4.71 -15.40
N ASN A 59 18.63 -3.57 -15.26
CA ASN A 59 18.18 -3.07 -13.97
C ASN A 59 16.87 -3.74 -13.54
N ALA A 60 16.70 -3.95 -12.24
CA ALA A 60 15.46 -4.44 -11.68
C ALA A 60 14.40 -3.32 -11.70
N THR A 61 13.26 -3.62 -12.31
CA THR A 61 12.10 -2.73 -12.38
C THR A 61 10.83 -3.49 -11.97
N PHE A 62 9.68 -2.84 -12.02
CA PHE A 62 8.41 -3.47 -11.71
C PHE A 62 7.49 -3.48 -12.93
N LYS A 63 6.80 -4.60 -13.13
CA LYS A 63 5.65 -4.67 -14.03
C LYS A 63 4.55 -3.76 -13.47
N LYS A 64 3.52 -3.52 -14.25
CA LYS A 64 2.32 -2.84 -13.75
C LYS A 64 1.77 -3.57 -12.52
N TYR A 65 1.46 -2.82 -11.49
CA TYR A 65 0.86 -3.29 -10.25
C TYR A 65 -0.20 -2.30 -9.77
N TYR A 66 -0.92 -2.65 -8.73
CA TYR A 66 -2.03 -1.86 -8.23
C TYR A 66 -1.80 -1.44 -6.79
N THR A 67 -2.10 -0.19 -6.49
CA THR A 67 -1.90 0.40 -5.18
C THR A 67 -3.20 0.97 -4.63
N MET A 68 -3.52 0.58 -3.42
CA MET A 68 -4.50 1.27 -2.60
C MET A 68 -3.80 2.42 -1.91
N VAL A 69 -4.17 3.64 -2.30
CA VAL A 69 -3.50 4.86 -1.85
C VAL A 69 -4.32 5.55 -0.78
N VAL A 70 -3.68 5.89 0.34
CA VAL A 70 -4.25 6.73 1.39
C VAL A 70 -3.64 8.11 1.26
N ASN A 71 -4.47 9.08 0.86
CA ASN A 71 -4.09 10.47 0.64
C ASN A 71 -4.96 11.41 1.48
N PRO A 72 -4.54 11.75 2.71
CA PRO A 72 -5.34 12.57 3.61
C PRO A 72 -5.53 14.01 3.13
N GLU A 73 -4.73 14.46 2.17
CA GLU A 73 -4.82 15.79 1.59
C GLU A 73 -5.78 15.87 0.39
N SER A 74 -6.19 14.74 -0.16
CA SER A 74 -7.12 14.71 -1.28
C SER A 74 -8.45 15.37 -0.92
N ASP A 75 -9.13 15.87 -1.93
CA ASP A 75 -10.48 16.37 -1.77
C ASP A 75 -11.43 15.28 -1.23
N THR A 76 -12.59 15.66 -0.84
CA THR A 76 -13.51 14.90 0.01
C THR A 76 -13.88 13.50 -0.48
N ARG A 77 -13.60 13.14 -1.72
CA ARG A 77 -14.04 11.86 -2.29
C ARG A 77 -12.93 10.85 -2.56
N ARG A 78 -11.66 11.22 -2.34
CA ARG A 78 -10.52 10.43 -2.82
C ARG A 78 -9.39 10.27 -1.80
N LYS A 79 -9.70 10.33 -0.52
CA LYS A 79 -8.68 10.08 0.52
C LYS A 79 -8.19 8.63 0.53
N VAL A 80 -9.01 7.70 0.05
CA VAL A 80 -8.58 6.36 -0.33
C VAL A 80 -8.92 6.18 -1.79
N ASN A 81 -7.93 5.81 -2.61
CA ASN A 81 -8.15 5.56 -4.03
C ASN A 81 -7.31 4.38 -4.53
N PHE A 82 -7.52 4.01 -5.79
CA PHE A 82 -6.88 2.88 -6.43
C PHE A 82 -6.13 3.36 -7.67
N GLU A 83 -4.83 3.08 -7.72
CA GLU A 83 -3.95 3.54 -8.78
C GLU A 83 -3.22 2.39 -9.45
N GLU A 84 -2.90 2.55 -10.73
CA GLU A 84 -1.95 1.70 -11.45
C GLU A 84 -0.57 2.34 -11.39
N GLU A 85 0.41 1.58 -10.97
CA GLU A 85 1.81 2.00 -10.91
C GLU A 85 2.70 0.99 -11.67
N GLY A 86 4.01 1.26 -11.72
CA GLY A 86 4.96 0.44 -12.43
C GLY A 86 4.93 0.67 -13.94
N ASP A 87 5.58 -0.21 -14.69
CA ASP A 87 5.70 -0.08 -16.13
C ASP A 87 4.33 -0.30 -16.83
N GLY A 88 3.91 0.68 -17.59
CA GLY A 88 2.58 0.70 -18.22
C GLY A 88 1.43 1.07 -17.29
N GLY A 89 1.70 1.42 -16.05
CA GLY A 89 0.71 1.96 -15.13
C GLY A 89 0.28 3.38 -15.51
N LYS A 90 -0.99 3.67 -15.35
CA LYS A 90 -1.61 4.95 -15.77
C LYS A 90 -1.92 5.89 -14.60
N GLY A 91 -1.47 5.56 -13.39
CA GLY A 91 -1.82 6.30 -12.19
C GLY A 91 -3.27 6.07 -11.79
N PHE A 92 -4.01 7.13 -11.52
CA PHE A 92 -5.42 7.05 -11.14
C PHE A 92 -6.25 6.30 -12.18
N ILE A 93 -7.08 5.35 -11.74
CA ILE A 93 -7.95 4.58 -12.61
C ILE A 93 -9.31 5.29 -12.70
N GLU A 94 -9.62 5.80 -13.89
CA GLU A 94 -10.89 6.44 -14.15
C GLU A 94 -12.06 5.43 -13.99
N GLY A 95 -13.13 5.89 -13.36
CA GLY A 95 -14.32 5.05 -13.12
C GLY A 95 -14.27 4.17 -11.88
N ILE A 96 -13.15 4.16 -11.15
CA ILE A 96 -13.07 3.56 -9.82
C ILE A 96 -13.22 4.66 -8.77
N ASP A 97 -14.30 4.58 -8.00
CA ASP A 97 -14.57 5.55 -6.96
C ASP A 97 -13.60 5.39 -5.78
N GLY A 98 -13.06 6.50 -5.31
CA GLY A 98 -12.39 6.57 -4.03
C GLY A 98 -13.38 6.83 -2.91
N TYR A 99 -12.90 6.72 -1.68
CA TYR A 99 -13.68 6.99 -0.47
C TYR A 99 -13.14 8.17 0.30
N ASN A 100 -14.06 8.88 0.94
CA ASN A 100 -13.73 9.86 1.94
C ASN A 100 -13.80 9.22 3.33
N PHE A 101 -12.95 9.65 4.24
CA PHE A 101 -12.96 9.27 5.64
C PHE A 101 -12.46 10.42 6.51
N ALA A 102 -12.82 10.40 7.80
CA ALA A 102 -12.30 11.37 8.75
C ALA A 102 -10.81 11.04 9.03
N ARG A 103 -9.92 11.99 8.72
CA ARG A 103 -8.50 11.85 9.01
C ARG A 103 -8.29 11.69 10.51
N PRO A 104 -7.49 10.70 10.97
CA PRO A 104 -7.20 10.55 12.38
C PRO A 104 -6.37 11.75 12.89
N SER A 105 -6.76 12.30 14.04
CA SER A 105 -6.10 13.47 14.63
C SER A 105 -4.69 13.17 15.17
N ASP A 106 -4.40 11.90 15.45
CA ASP A 106 -3.11 11.41 15.95
C ASP A 106 -2.18 10.90 14.82
N ASN A 107 -2.60 11.01 13.56
CA ASN A 107 -1.88 10.50 12.38
C ASN A 107 -1.61 8.98 12.41
N VAL A 108 -2.42 8.22 13.15
CA VAL A 108 -2.29 6.77 13.26
C VAL A 108 -3.36 6.08 12.44
N TYR A 109 -2.92 5.19 11.55
CA TYR A 109 -3.76 4.39 10.67
C TYR A 109 -3.59 2.91 10.98
N ASN A 110 -4.61 2.28 11.53
CA ASN A 110 -4.64 0.85 11.72
C ASN A 110 -5.21 0.19 10.47
N ILE A 111 -4.39 -0.56 9.78
CA ILE A 111 -4.70 -1.18 8.49
C ILE A 111 -4.89 -2.68 8.69
N THR A 112 -5.96 -3.22 8.15
CA THR A 112 -6.18 -4.66 8.02
C THR A 112 -6.60 -4.98 6.60
N ILE A 113 -5.92 -5.93 5.97
CA ILE A 113 -6.19 -6.34 4.60
C ILE A 113 -6.48 -7.83 4.60
N TYR A 114 -7.58 -8.21 3.97
CA TYR A 114 -7.88 -9.60 3.63
C TYR A 114 -7.74 -9.78 2.13
N THR A 115 -7.05 -10.83 1.72
CA THR A 115 -7.02 -11.24 0.32
C THR A 115 -7.57 -12.65 0.19
N ASP A 116 -8.41 -12.84 -0.81
CA ASP A 116 -8.93 -14.14 -1.22
C ASP A 116 -8.80 -14.24 -2.75
N ASN A 117 -7.81 -14.99 -3.20
CA ASN A 117 -7.42 -15.08 -4.62
C ASN A 117 -7.19 -13.68 -5.23
N SER A 118 -8.14 -13.16 -5.99
CA SER A 118 -8.08 -11.83 -6.61
C SER A 118 -8.87 -10.76 -5.88
N ILE A 119 -9.58 -11.11 -4.82
CA ILE A 119 -10.34 -10.16 -4.01
C ILE A 119 -9.44 -9.59 -2.93
N CYS A 120 -9.45 -8.28 -2.77
CA CYS A 120 -8.74 -7.57 -1.73
C CYS A 120 -9.69 -6.64 -1.00
N VAL A 121 -9.74 -6.76 0.32
CA VAL A 121 -10.54 -5.88 1.18
C VAL A 121 -9.62 -5.22 2.18
N MET A 122 -9.57 -3.90 2.18
CA MET A 122 -8.76 -3.12 3.12
C MET A 122 -9.66 -2.35 4.09
N TYR A 123 -9.40 -2.51 5.36
CA TYR A 123 -10.01 -1.73 6.43
C TYR A 123 -9.01 -0.70 6.96
N ILE A 124 -9.50 0.52 7.20
CA ILE A 124 -8.74 1.61 7.80
C ILE A 124 -9.46 2.05 9.06
N ASN A 125 -8.81 1.93 10.22
CA ASN A 125 -9.33 2.32 11.54
C ASN A 125 -10.73 1.74 11.84
N ASP A 126 -11.06 0.58 11.30
CA ASP A 126 -12.39 -0.04 11.39
C ASP A 126 -13.55 0.85 10.92
N ALA A 127 -13.25 1.95 10.23
CA ALA A 127 -14.22 2.95 9.78
C ALA A 127 -14.42 2.94 8.26
N VAL A 128 -13.42 2.48 7.51
CA VAL A 128 -13.46 2.41 6.04
C VAL A 128 -13.22 0.98 5.60
N CYS A 129 -14.04 0.51 4.68
CA CYS A 129 -13.85 -0.77 3.99
C CYS A 129 -13.71 -0.50 2.49
N TYR A 130 -12.57 -0.83 1.93
CA TYR A 130 -12.25 -0.60 0.52
C TYR A 130 -11.96 -1.91 -0.20
N THR A 131 -12.83 -2.29 -1.13
CA THR A 131 -12.77 -3.58 -1.82
C THR A 131 -12.34 -3.39 -3.28
N ASN A 132 -11.37 -4.18 -3.71
CA ASN A 132 -10.86 -4.18 -5.08
C ASN A 132 -10.63 -5.60 -5.58
N ARG A 133 -10.56 -5.75 -6.90
CA ARG A 133 -10.13 -6.97 -7.55
C ARG A 133 -8.74 -6.75 -8.15
N ILE A 134 -7.78 -7.57 -7.71
CA ILE A 134 -6.38 -7.50 -8.15
C ILE A 134 -5.93 -8.91 -8.53
N TYR A 135 -5.64 -9.12 -9.82
CA TYR A 135 -5.17 -10.41 -10.29
C TYR A 135 -3.68 -10.61 -10.00
N GLY A 136 -3.29 -11.82 -9.61
CA GLY A 136 -1.90 -12.21 -9.45
C GLY A 136 -1.29 -11.86 -8.09
N ILE A 137 -2.10 -11.57 -7.07
CA ILE A 137 -1.63 -11.30 -5.70
C ILE A 137 -0.66 -12.38 -5.22
N GLN A 138 -1.06 -13.65 -5.33
CA GLN A 138 -0.28 -14.80 -4.84
C GLN A 138 0.96 -15.14 -5.68
N LYS A 139 1.13 -14.51 -6.83
CA LYS A 139 2.25 -14.75 -7.74
C LYS A 139 3.38 -13.73 -7.62
N ASN A 140 3.13 -12.62 -6.96
CA ASN A 140 4.00 -11.47 -6.94
C ASN A 140 4.24 -10.96 -5.52
N CYS A 141 5.27 -10.14 -5.38
CA CYS A 141 5.54 -9.41 -4.14
C CYS A 141 4.44 -8.38 -3.87
N TRP A 142 4.48 -7.82 -2.67
CA TRP A 142 3.65 -6.68 -2.25
C TRP A 142 4.50 -5.68 -1.49
N SER A 143 4.01 -4.48 -1.29
CA SER A 143 4.79 -3.43 -0.61
C SER A 143 3.93 -2.42 0.13
N ILE A 144 4.56 -1.76 1.09
CA ILE A 144 4.06 -0.54 1.71
C ILE A 144 4.93 0.60 1.21
N ASN A 145 4.32 1.68 0.76
CA ASN A 145 4.98 2.77 0.05
C ASN A 145 4.78 4.10 0.77
N ASN A 146 5.82 4.93 0.72
CA ASN A 146 5.80 6.32 1.16
C ASN A 146 5.93 7.23 -0.06
N TYR A 147 5.19 8.34 -0.09
CA TYR A 147 5.13 9.26 -1.23
C TYR A 147 5.65 10.66 -0.91
N GLY A 148 6.72 10.77 -0.16
CA GLY A 148 7.40 12.05 0.03
C GLY A 148 7.51 12.56 1.46
N GLY A 149 6.67 12.11 2.37
CA GLY A 149 6.79 12.40 3.80
C GLY A 149 7.66 11.38 4.52
N ASN A 150 7.34 11.15 5.78
CA ASN A 150 7.92 10.10 6.59
C ASN A 150 6.80 9.27 7.20
N ILE A 151 6.87 7.97 7.04
CA ILE A 151 5.93 7.06 7.69
C ILE A 151 6.68 6.03 8.52
N THR A 152 6.04 5.61 9.60
CA THR A 152 6.50 4.50 10.44
C THR A 152 5.48 3.37 10.33
N VAL A 153 5.95 2.16 10.04
CA VAL A 153 5.16 0.94 10.00
C VAL A 153 5.50 0.09 11.21
N SER A 154 4.51 -0.29 11.97
CA SER A 154 4.66 -1.12 13.17
C SER A 154 3.59 -2.20 13.23
N ASN A 155 3.77 -3.16 14.13
CA ASN A 155 2.80 -4.25 14.40
C ASN A 155 2.45 -5.08 13.15
N LEU A 156 3.38 -5.23 12.22
CA LEU A 156 3.13 -6.00 11.00
C LEU A 156 2.95 -7.48 11.31
N LYS A 157 1.80 -8.01 10.95
CA LYS A 157 1.44 -9.42 11.07
C LYS A 157 0.83 -9.91 9.76
N ILE A 158 1.27 -11.07 9.32
CA ILE A 158 0.76 -11.74 8.14
C ILE A 158 0.38 -13.16 8.54
N SER A 159 -0.85 -13.55 8.27
CA SER A 159 -1.33 -14.91 8.47
C SER A 159 -2.08 -15.42 7.24
N GLN A 160 -2.04 -16.72 7.03
CA GLN A 160 -2.81 -17.42 6.01
C GLN A 160 -3.97 -18.18 6.66
N TYR A 161 -5.07 -18.30 5.95
CA TYR A 161 -6.25 -19.04 6.42
C TYR A 161 -6.89 -19.88 5.31
#